data_0610a0a97d451368280ac6197774d35b
#
_entry.id   0610a0a97d451368280ac6197774d35b
#
_cell.length_a   1.000
_cell.length_b   1.000
_cell.length_c   1.000
_cell.angle_alpha   90.00
_cell.angle_beta   90.00
_cell.angle_gamma   90.00
#
_symmetry.space_group_name_H-M   'P 1'
#
loop_
_entity.id
_entity.type
_entity.pdbx_description
1 polymer ?
#
loop_
_entity_poly.entity_id
_entity_poly.type
_entity_poly.pdbx_seq_one_letter_code
_entity_poly.pdbx_strand_id
1 'polypeptide(L)'
;QKTGIDMTAALSVSASDSKDSQPAPDGKVGVSKLRTFADTIRDAKTNDLASLKTYLDNNGGGIDTMVKAIEYDYDIVPQIYQSDTSKATVQVSPDQSMKQMEAGFGSGAFGSMVLTNAFYQMPATSSLYTSAYDVVAGSWPSGANQVVLVLDEDGNIPNLFEYTLGLKDHKEFDDLMRSYYQGTLGGKSQSGAQSGTQSGASTATYDYSAILGTTFRRVNAFDKYTWDDTYKVWTDRSSDADYMKKLVDGGQQLTISGIVKPNSDKGGALRQGIAYTPALTYRIIEEAAASPIVKAQRAKPDVDVFTGKT
;
A
#
# COMPACT_ATOMS: atom_id res chain seq x y z
N GLN A 1 4.82 3.46 8.71
CA GLN A 1 5.38 2.82 9.92
C GLN A 1 4.23 2.19 10.70
N LYS A 2 4.17 0.86 10.73
CA LYS A 2 3.42 0.16 11.77
C LYS A 2 4.22 0.34 13.07
N THR A 3 3.89 1.37 13.83
CA THR A 3 4.63 1.75 15.04
C THR A 3 4.39 0.78 16.22
N GLY A 4 3.62 -0.30 16.04
CA GLY A 4 3.21 -1.18 17.15
C GLY A 4 2.38 -0.47 18.22
N ILE A 5 1.99 0.77 17.97
CA ILE A 5 1.14 1.54 18.87
C ILE A 5 -0.30 1.16 18.55
N ASP A 6 -0.98 0.57 19.51
CA ASP A 6 -2.42 0.39 19.45
C ASP A 6 -3.09 1.76 19.52
N MET A 7 -3.48 2.28 18.35
CA MET A 7 -4.17 3.58 18.24
C MET A 7 -5.52 3.58 18.94
N THR A 8 -6.16 2.42 19.09
CA THR A 8 -7.40 2.29 19.85
C THR A 8 -7.12 2.45 21.35
N ALA A 9 -6.03 1.89 21.85
CA ALA A 9 -5.59 2.10 23.22
C ALA A 9 -5.13 3.56 23.46
N ALA A 10 -4.48 4.19 22.48
CA ALA A 10 -4.07 5.58 22.57
C ALA A 10 -5.25 6.57 22.56
N LEU A 11 -6.35 6.23 21.86
CA LEU A 11 -7.58 7.03 21.84
C LEU A 11 -8.52 6.72 23.02
N SER A 12 -8.39 5.55 23.65
CA SER A 12 -9.16 5.11 24.81
C SER A 12 -8.47 5.38 26.15
N VAL A 13 -7.42 6.21 26.19
CA VAL A 13 -6.82 6.64 27.45
C VAL A 13 -7.86 7.47 28.23
N SER A 14 -8.77 6.75 28.85
CA SER A 14 -9.47 7.23 30.04
C SER A 14 -8.44 7.69 31.06
N ALA A 15 -8.70 8.79 31.69
CA ALA A 15 -7.87 9.47 32.67
C ALA A 15 -7.42 8.63 33.90
N SER A 16 -7.53 7.31 33.86
CA SER A 16 -7.29 6.41 34.99
C SER A 16 -5.92 5.73 35.04
N ASP A 17 -5.08 5.87 33.99
CA ASP A 17 -3.80 5.14 33.92
C ASP A 17 -2.53 6.02 34.00
N SER A 18 -2.62 7.18 34.62
CA SER A 18 -1.43 7.95 34.97
C SER A 18 -0.81 7.42 36.26
N LYS A 19 0.13 6.49 36.16
CA LYS A 19 0.95 6.05 37.30
C LYS A 19 1.76 7.17 37.97
N ASP A 20 1.72 8.39 37.42
CA ASP A 20 2.45 9.58 37.91
C ASP A 20 1.53 10.66 38.51
N SER A 21 0.22 10.42 38.65
CA SER A 21 -0.64 11.38 39.35
C SER A 21 -0.63 11.07 40.85
N GLN A 22 0.02 11.89 41.63
CA GLN A 22 -0.16 11.87 43.08
C GLN A 22 -1.64 12.14 43.41
N PRO A 23 -2.25 11.37 44.31
CA PRO A 23 -3.60 11.65 44.77
C PRO A 23 -3.74 13.08 45.25
N ALA A 24 -4.82 13.74 44.86
CA ALA A 24 -5.08 15.08 45.39
C ALA A 24 -5.27 15.02 46.93
N PRO A 25 -4.75 15.95 47.68
CA PRO A 25 -5.01 16.03 49.11
C PRO A 25 -6.51 16.15 49.42
N ASP A 26 -6.94 15.62 50.55
CA ASP A 26 -8.34 15.68 50.98
C ASP A 26 -8.91 17.10 50.89
N GLY A 27 -10.08 17.21 50.27
CA GLY A 27 -10.77 18.50 50.08
C GLY A 27 -10.23 19.37 48.93
N LYS A 28 -9.36 18.82 48.04
CA LYS A 28 -8.84 19.54 46.86
C LYS A 28 -9.07 18.71 45.58
N VAL A 29 -9.29 19.42 44.49
CA VAL A 29 -9.37 18.79 43.13
C VAL A 29 -7.98 18.85 42.50
N GLY A 30 -7.42 17.70 42.19
CA GLY A 30 -6.19 17.57 41.43
C GLY A 30 -6.41 17.73 39.93
N VAL A 31 -5.44 18.32 39.23
CA VAL A 31 -5.45 18.38 37.76
C VAL A 31 -4.37 17.42 37.25
N SER A 32 -4.79 16.36 36.55
CA SER A 32 -3.87 15.45 35.88
C SER A 32 -3.39 16.06 34.55
N LYS A 33 -2.09 15.88 34.24
CA LYS A 33 -1.56 16.27 32.93
C LYS A 33 -2.12 15.34 31.86
N LEU A 34 -2.73 15.92 30.83
CA LEU A 34 -3.10 15.18 29.62
C LEU A 34 -1.80 14.77 28.92
N ARG A 35 -1.53 13.47 28.79
CA ARG A 35 -0.44 13.00 27.93
C ARG A 35 -0.81 13.34 26.49
N THR A 36 0.05 14.10 25.83
CA THR A 36 -0.14 14.37 24.41
C THR A 36 0.26 13.15 23.59
N PHE A 37 -0.34 13.00 22.40
CA PHE A 37 0.05 11.97 21.43
C PHE A 37 1.57 11.98 21.15
N ALA A 38 2.17 13.19 21.13
CA ALA A 38 3.61 13.37 20.99
C ALA A 38 4.42 12.73 22.13
N ASP A 39 3.94 12.81 23.38
CA ASP A 39 4.61 12.17 24.53
C ASP A 39 4.54 10.65 24.42
N THR A 40 3.42 10.11 23.97
CA THR A 40 3.24 8.66 23.74
C THR A 40 4.19 8.14 22.65
N ILE A 41 4.35 8.89 21.55
CA ILE A 41 5.29 8.53 20.46
C ILE A 41 6.74 8.63 20.96
N ARG A 42 7.09 9.67 21.71
CA ARG A 42 8.45 9.83 22.23
C ARG A 42 8.85 8.71 23.19
N ASP A 43 7.90 8.22 24.00
CA ASP A 43 8.13 7.16 24.99
C ASP A 43 7.97 5.75 24.36
N ALA A 44 7.53 5.65 23.10
CA ALA A 44 7.41 4.39 22.40
C ALA A 44 8.79 3.77 22.16
N LYS A 45 9.02 2.57 22.71
CA LYS A 45 10.22 1.80 22.40
C LYS A 45 10.15 1.25 21.00
N THR A 46 11.24 1.35 20.26
CA THR A 46 11.37 0.65 18.98
C THR A 46 11.58 -0.85 19.22
N ASN A 47 10.82 -1.68 18.51
CA ASN A 47 11.05 -3.11 18.54
C ASN A 47 12.34 -3.45 17.80
N ASP A 48 13.18 -4.32 18.38
CA ASP A 48 14.35 -4.87 17.70
C ASP A 48 13.91 -6.00 16.75
N LEU A 49 13.35 -5.59 15.61
CA LEU A 49 12.87 -6.54 14.58
C LEU A 49 14.03 -7.29 13.90
N ALA A 50 15.24 -6.73 13.88
CA ALA A 50 16.41 -7.39 13.28
C ALA A 50 16.83 -8.59 14.11
N SER A 51 16.91 -8.43 15.44
CA SER A 51 17.21 -9.55 16.35
C SER A 51 16.09 -10.59 16.35
N LEU A 52 14.81 -10.16 16.31
CA LEU A 52 13.69 -11.08 16.20
C LEU A 52 13.76 -11.90 14.91
N LYS A 53 14.01 -11.24 13.77
CA LYS A 53 14.18 -11.95 12.49
C LYS A 53 15.31 -12.98 12.57
N THR A 54 16.46 -12.58 13.10
CA THR A 54 17.60 -13.48 13.27
C THR A 54 17.25 -14.67 14.17
N TYR A 55 16.50 -14.46 15.26
CA TYR A 55 16.04 -15.52 16.15
C TYR A 55 15.11 -16.51 15.42
N LEU A 56 14.16 -16.00 14.64
CA LEU A 56 13.22 -16.82 13.87
C LEU A 56 13.93 -17.60 12.75
N ASP A 57 14.82 -16.95 12.00
CA ASP A 57 15.59 -17.57 10.92
C ASP A 57 16.52 -18.72 11.43
N ASN A 58 16.94 -18.64 12.68
CA ASN A 58 17.75 -19.68 13.34
C ASN A 58 16.90 -20.70 14.12
N ASN A 59 15.60 -20.83 13.81
CA ASN A 59 14.68 -21.74 14.51
C ASN A 59 14.66 -21.52 16.03
N GLY A 60 14.71 -20.28 16.48
CA GLY A 60 14.69 -19.94 17.90
C GLY A 60 13.44 -20.48 18.59
N GLY A 61 13.64 -21.15 19.72
CA GLY A 61 12.57 -21.81 20.46
C GLY A 61 11.97 -23.05 19.78
N GLY A 62 12.55 -23.54 18.69
CA GLY A 62 12.01 -24.69 17.93
C GLY A 62 10.74 -24.36 17.15
N ILE A 63 10.62 -23.11 16.67
CA ILE A 63 9.41 -22.58 16.04
C ILE A 63 8.96 -23.37 14.80
N ASP A 64 9.89 -23.98 14.06
CA ASP A 64 9.60 -24.79 12.87
C ASP A 64 8.62 -25.94 13.14
N THR A 65 8.57 -26.41 14.40
CA THR A 65 7.63 -27.48 14.81
C THR A 65 6.24 -26.95 15.16
N MET A 66 6.09 -25.63 15.33
CA MET A 66 4.88 -24.98 15.83
C MET A 66 4.10 -24.24 14.75
N VAL A 67 4.77 -23.85 13.65
CA VAL A 67 4.18 -23.05 12.58
C VAL A 67 4.34 -23.72 11.22
N LYS A 68 3.43 -23.39 10.29
CA LYS A 68 3.53 -23.89 8.90
C LYS A 68 4.52 -23.09 8.07
N ALA A 69 4.65 -21.81 8.37
CA ALA A 69 5.54 -20.88 7.68
C ALA A 69 5.79 -19.64 8.54
N ILE A 70 6.89 -18.95 8.26
CA ILE A 70 7.20 -17.62 8.76
C ILE A 70 7.26 -16.72 7.54
N GLU A 71 6.39 -15.71 7.50
CA GLU A 71 6.32 -14.76 6.38
C GLU A 71 6.78 -13.39 6.86
N TYR A 72 7.64 -12.75 6.06
CA TYR A 72 8.14 -11.41 6.31
C TYR A 72 7.48 -10.42 5.36
N ASP A 73 6.81 -9.41 5.92
CA ASP A 73 6.27 -8.29 5.18
C ASP A 73 7.11 -7.03 5.47
N TYR A 74 7.56 -6.38 4.40
CA TYR A 74 8.31 -5.13 4.46
C TYR A 74 7.40 -3.98 4.06
N ASP A 75 7.50 -2.85 4.75
CA ASP A 75 6.73 -1.64 4.46
C ASP A 75 7.23 -0.97 3.15
N ILE A 76 7.12 -1.71 2.06
CA ILE A 76 7.51 -1.29 0.72
C ILE A 76 6.30 -1.38 -0.19
N VAL A 77 5.91 -0.24 -0.75
CA VAL A 77 4.84 -0.18 -1.75
C VAL A 77 5.47 0.04 -3.13
N PRO A 78 5.41 -0.97 -4.03
CA PRO A 78 5.93 -0.84 -5.38
C PRO A 78 5.25 0.32 -6.12
N GLN A 79 6.05 1.13 -6.84
CA GLN A 79 5.53 2.21 -7.67
C GLN A 79 5.20 1.65 -9.05
N ILE A 80 3.93 1.37 -9.29
CA ILE A 80 3.45 0.69 -10.50
C ILE A 80 2.54 1.64 -11.27
N TYR A 81 2.74 1.67 -12.59
CA TYR A 81 2.02 2.50 -13.55
C TYR A 81 1.41 1.64 -14.65
N GLN A 82 0.35 2.13 -15.28
CA GLN A 82 -0.12 1.54 -16.53
C GLN A 82 0.96 1.61 -17.59
N SER A 83 1.03 0.60 -18.48
CA SER A 83 2.02 0.57 -19.54
C SER A 83 1.73 1.55 -20.67
N ASP A 84 0.47 1.90 -20.91
CA ASP A 84 0.08 2.90 -21.90
C ASP A 84 0.19 4.30 -21.30
N THR A 85 1.20 5.03 -21.71
CA THR A 85 1.44 6.44 -21.33
C THR A 85 1.05 7.43 -22.42
N SER A 86 0.34 6.99 -23.47
CA SER A 86 0.01 7.82 -24.64
C SER A 86 -0.91 9.00 -24.29
N LYS A 87 -1.81 8.81 -23.33
CA LYS A 87 -2.76 9.84 -22.87
C LYS A 87 -2.29 10.50 -21.58
N ALA A 88 -1.83 9.71 -20.62
CA ALA A 88 -1.39 10.17 -19.30
C ALA A 88 -0.50 9.11 -18.64
N THR A 89 0.33 9.54 -17.69
CA THR A 89 1.09 8.64 -16.83
C THR A 89 0.24 8.30 -15.60
N VAL A 90 -0.42 7.13 -15.62
CA VAL A 90 -1.36 6.70 -14.58
C VAL A 90 -0.67 5.78 -13.60
N GLN A 91 -0.57 6.21 -12.34
CA GLN A 91 -0.04 5.39 -11.25
C GLN A 91 -1.16 4.56 -10.63
N VAL A 92 -0.99 3.22 -10.62
CA VAL A 92 -1.96 2.25 -10.10
C VAL A 92 -1.52 1.60 -8.79
N SER A 93 -0.28 1.82 -8.36
CA SER A 93 0.22 1.46 -7.03
C SER A 93 1.35 2.41 -6.59
N PRO A 94 1.28 3.01 -5.38
CA PRO A 94 0.04 3.30 -4.66
C PRO A 94 -0.89 4.15 -5.51
N ASP A 95 -2.18 3.91 -5.41
CA ASP A 95 -3.17 4.68 -6.19
C ASP A 95 -3.20 6.13 -5.69
N GLN A 96 -2.90 7.06 -6.59
CA GLN A 96 -2.83 8.50 -6.28
C GLN A 96 -4.22 9.15 -6.25
N SER A 97 -5.19 8.63 -7.01
CA SER A 97 -6.55 9.16 -7.04
C SER A 97 -7.17 9.12 -5.65
N MET A 98 -6.84 8.10 -4.88
CA MET A 98 -7.35 7.90 -3.55
C MET A 98 -6.67 8.78 -2.49
N LYS A 99 -5.42 9.19 -2.69
CA LYS A 99 -4.75 10.15 -1.78
C LYS A 99 -5.40 11.53 -1.78
N GLN A 100 -5.90 11.96 -2.92
CA GLN A 100 -6.64 13.22 -3.01
C GLN A 100 -7.96 13.14 -2.21
N MET A 101 -8.59 11.97 -2.20
CA MET A 101 -9.80 11.71 -1.45
C MET A 101 -9.55 11.72 0.07
N GLU A 102 -8.47 11.09 0.53
CA GLU A 102 -8.05 11.08 1.94
C GLU A 102 -7.75 12.48 2.46
N ALA A 103 -7.11 13.33 1.67
CA ALA A 103 -6.83 14.72 2.00
C ALA A 103 -8.10 15.58 2.12
N GLY A 104 -9.19 15.22 1.38
CA GLY A 104 -10.45 15.98 1.38
C GLY A 104 -11.44 15.56 2.49
N PHE A 105 -11.41 14.32 2.95
CA PHE A 105 -12.39 13.78 3.92
C PHE A 105 -11.82 13.49 5.31
N GLY A 106 -10.52 13.68 5.51
CA GLY A 106 -9.83 13.22 6.73
C GLY A 106 -9.72 11.70 6.78
N SER A 107 -8.78 11.20 7.57
CA SER A 107 -8.48 9.76 7.76
C SER A 107 -9.57 8.98 8.53
N GLY A 108 -10.80 9.46 8.50
CA GLY A 108 -11.96 8.81 9.12
C GLY A 108 -12.41 7.56 8.36
N ALA A 109 -13.44 6.90 8.86
CA ALA A 109 -13.96 5.59 8.46
C ALA A 109 -14.11 5.32 6.93
N PHE A 110 -14.08 6.33 6.07
CA PHE A 110 -14.13 6.17 4.62
C PHE A 110 -12.80 5.67 4.03
N GLY A 111 -11.65 6.12 4.57
CA GLY A 111 -10.33 5.71 4.08
C GLY A 111 -10.05 4.22 4.25
N SER A 112 -10.55 3.60 5.32
CA SER A 112 -10.37 2.17 5.55
C SER A 112 -11.29 1.28 4.70
N MET A 113 -12.39 1.82 4.19
CA MET A 113 -13.41 1.05 3.46
C MET A 113 -13.16 0.98 1.95
N VAL A 114 -12.42 1.93 1.39
CA VAL A 114 -12.22 2.07 -0.07
C VAL A 114 -10.78 1.83 -0.50
N LEU A 115 -9.81 1.89 0.41
CA LEU A 115 -8.38 1.81 0.12
C LEU A 115 -7.85 0.37 0.09
N THR A 116 -8.45 -0.51 -0.66
CA THR A 116 -7.76 -1.74 -1.03
C THR A 116 -6.77 -1.41 -2.15
N ASN A 117 -5.52 -1.18 -1.78
CA ASN A 117 -4.43 -1.19 -2.75
C ASN A 117 -4.58 -2.45 -3.61
N ALA A 118 -4.81 -2.27 -4.93
CA ALA A 118 -5.04 -3.41 -5.82
C ALA A 118 -3.87 -4.38 -5.80
N PHE A 119 -2.65 -3.85 -5.64
CA PHE A 119 -1.42 -4.64 -5.58
C PHE A 119 -1.03 -4.97 -4.14
N TYR A 120 -0.60 -6.22 -3.92
CA TYR A 120 -0.12 -6.67 -2.62
C TYR A 120 0.88 -7.82 -2.75
N GLN A 121 1.72 -8.01 -1.75
CA GLN A 121 2.65 -9.13 -1.70
C GLN A 121 1.90 -10.41 -1.30
N MET A 122 2.08 -11.48 -2.09
CA MET A 122 1.61 -12.81 -1.73
C MET A 122 2.63 -13.49 -0.79
N PRO A 123 2.20 -14.51 -0.01
CA PRO A 123 3.14 -15.29 0.81
C PRO A 123 4.27 -15.91 -0.01
N ALA A 124 5.46 -16.01 0.59
CA ALA A 124 6.60 -16.72 -0.02
C ALA A 124 6.33 -18.23 -0.11
N THR A 125 5.66 -18.77 0.90
CA THR A 125 5.40 -20.20 1.04
C THR A 125 4.18 -20.61 0.22
N SER A 126 4.40 -21.23 -0.92
CA SER A 126 3.34 -21.60 -1.88
C SER A 126 2.29 -22.56 -1.30
N SER A 127 2.67 -23.42 -0.36
CA SER A 127 1.72 -24.35 0.29
C SER A 127 0.61 -23.66 1.09
N LEU A 128 0.78 -22.36 1.41
CA LEU A 128 -0.25 -21.58 2.10
C LEU A 128 -1.44 -21.21 1.20
N TYR A 129 -1.27 -21.26 -0.12
CA TYR A 129 -2.33 -20.82 -1.05
C TYR A 129 -2.60 -21.79 -2.21
N THR A 130 -1.62 -22.53 -2.74
CA THR A 130 -1.80 -23.31 -3.99
C THR A 130 -2.93 -24.32 -3.93
N SER A 131 -3.22 -24.90 -2.76
CA SER A 131 -4.30 -25.89 -2.60
C SER A 131 -5.68 -25.26 -2.42
N ALA A 132 -5.75 -23.94 -2.24
CA ALA A 132 -7.00 -23.20 -1.98
C ALA A 132 -7.46 -22.37 -3.19
N TYR A 133 -6.71 -22.40 -4.29
CA TYR A 133 -7.03 -21.63 -5.50
C TYR A 133 -6.83 -22.45 -6.74
N ASP A 134 -7.77 -22.34 -7.68
CA ASP A 134 -7.68 -22.90 -9.01
C ASP A 134 -7.06 -21.87 -9.96
N VAL A 135 -6.10 -22.31 -10.77
CA VAL A 135 -5.56 -21.50 -11.86
C VAL A 135 -6.53 -21.59 -13.04
N VAL A 136 -7.31 -20.53 -13.27
CA VAL A 136 -8.31 -20.50 -14.34
C VAL A 136 -7.73 -20.05 -15.68
N ALA A 137 -6.59 -19.34 -15.67
CA ALA A 137 -5.83 -19.01 -16.88
C ALA A 137 -4.35 -18.76 -16.55
N GLY A 138 -3.44 -19.09 -17.47
CA GLY A 138 -2.00 -18.88 -17.32
C GLY A 138 -1.36 -19.73 -16.24
N SER A 139 -0.49 -19.15 -15.41
CA SER A 139 0.26 -19.83 -14.35
C SER A 139 0.56 -18.92 -13.16
N TRP A 140 0.86 -19.53 -12.01
CA TRP A 140 1.40 -18.79 -10.87
C TRP A 140 2.66 -18.00 -11.25
N PRO A 141 2.87 -16.81 -10.67
CA PRO A 141 4.07 -16.03 -10.92
C PRO A 141 5.31 -16.76 -10.36
N SER A 142 6.39 -16.78 -11.15
CA SER A 142 7.65 -17.46 -10.81
C SER A 142 8.79 -16.52 -10.48
N GLY A 143 8.57 -15.20 -10.56
CA GLY A 143 9.63 -14.22 -10.32
C GLY A 143 9.12 -12.79 -10.13
N ALA A 144 10.07 -11.88 -9.97
CA ALA A 144 9.79 -10.48 -9.63
C ALA A 144 9.04 -9.68 -10.71
N ASN A 145 8.99 -10.17 -11.95
CA ASN A 145 8.37 -9.45 -13.06
C ASN A 145 6.98 -10.00 -13.42
N GLN A 146 6.46 -10.91 -12.61
CA GLN A 146 5.17 -11.55 -12.83
C GLN A 146 4.26 -11.30 -11.64
N VAL A 147 2.98 -11.12 -11.95
CA VAL A 147 1.91 -10.95 -10.97
C VAL A 147 0.74 -11.86 -11.32
N VAL A 148 -0.12 -12.16 -10.36
CA VAL A 148 -1.33 -12.97 -10.56
C VAL A 148 -2.55 -12.17 -10.16
N LEU A 149 -3.60 -12.22 -10.98
CA LEU A 149 -4.91 -11.68 -10.64
C LEU A 149 -5.68 -12.70 -9.80
N VAL A 150 -6.10 -12.30 -8.61
CA VAL A 150 -6.91 -13.11 -7.70
C VAL A 150 -8.35 -12.62 -7.77
N LEU A 151 -9.25 -13.46 -8.25
CA LEU A 151 -10.68 -13.22 -8.34
C LEU A 151 -11.36 -13.50 -7.00
N ASP A 152 -12.63 -13.09 -6.85
CA ASP A 152 -13.49 -13.57 -5.76
C ASP A 152 -14.02 -14.99 -6.03
N GLU A 153 -14.84 -15.50 -5.10
CA GLU A 153 -15.45 -16.83 -5.19
C GLU A 153 -16.40 -16.99 -6.39
N ASP A 154 -16.97 -15.89 -6.89
CA ASP A 154 -17.85 -15.87 -8.04
C ASP A 154 -17.10 -15.64 -9.37
N GLY A 155 -15.80 -15.39 -9.31
CA GLY A 155 -14.97 -15.14 -10.49
C GLY A 155 -14.97 -13.69 -10.95
N ASN A 156 -15.31 -12.73 -10.05
CA ASN A 156 -15.38 -11.31 -10.36
C ASN A 156 -14.15 -10.55 -9.84
N ILE A 157 -14.00 -9.34 -10.34
CA ILE A 157 -13.10 -8.30 -9.83
C ILE A 157 -13.93 -7.09 -9.37
N PRO A 158 -13.45 -6.29 -8.40
CA PRO A 158 -14.05 -5.00 -8.10
C PRO A 158 -14.07 -4.11 -9.35
N ASN A 159 -15.14 -3.34 -9.53
CA ASN A 159 -15.27 -2.43 -10.68
C ASN A 159 -14.11 -1.42 -10.80
N LEU A 160 -13.49 -1.04 -9.68
CA LEU A 160 -12.31 -0.17 -9.66
C LEU A 160 -11.11 -0.81 -10.38
N PHE A 161 -11.03 -2.14 -10.40
CA PHE A 161 -9.93 -2.83 -11.08
C PHE A 161 -10.02 -2.76 -12.60
N GLU A 162 -11.19 -2.46 -13.16
CA GLU A 162 -11.32 -2.18 -14.60
C GLU A 162 -10.42 -1.02 -15.02
N TYR A 163 -10.32 0.02 -14.18
CA TYR A 163 -9.43 1.17 -14.42
C TYR A 163 -7.96 0.80 -14.15
N THR A 164 -7.69 0.06 -13.08
CA THR A 164 -6.34 -0.41 -12.76
C THR A 164 -5.75 -1.27 -13.88
N LEU A 165 -6.55 -2.16 -14.44
CA LEU A 165 -6.17 -3.06 -15.55
C LEU A 165 -6.14 -2.37 -16.92
N GLY A 166 -6.59 -1.13 -17.02
CA GLY A 166 -6.69 -0.41 -18.28
C GLY A 166 -7.82 -0.89 -19.20
N LEU A 167 -8.80 -1.62 -18.65
CA LEU A 167 -10.00 -2.06 -19.38
C LEU A 167 -11.00 -0.91 -19.58
N LYS A 168 -10.91 0.12 -18.72
CA LYS A 168 -11.62 1.41 -18.84
C LYS A 168 -10.64 2.56 -18.77
N ASP A 169 -11.00 3.68 -19.38
CA ASP A 169 -10.19 4.90 -19.36
C ASP A 169 -10.17 5.52 -17.96
N HIS A 170 -8.99 5.72 -17.41
CA HIS A 170 -8.82 6.29 -16.07
C HIS A 170 -9.44 7.70 -15.93
N LYS A 171 -9.58 8.43 -17.03
CA LYS A 171 -10.26 9.71 -17.05
C LYS A 171 -11.73 9.60 -16.62
N GLU A 172 -12.41 8.51 -16.97
CA GLU A 172 -13.80 8.28 -16.52
C GLU A 172 -13.86 8.15 -14.99
N PHE A 173 -12.87 7.50 -14.39
CA PHE A 173 -12.75 7.41 -12.94
C PHE A 173 -12.50 8.78 -12.30
N ASP A 174 -11.58 9.57 -12.85
CA ASP A 174 -11.28 10.91 -12.35
C ASP A 174 -12.51 11.84 -12.45
N ASP A 175 -13.26 11.76 -13.55
CA ASP A 175 -14.49 12.55 -13.76
C ASP A 175 -15.60 12.10 -12.79
N LEU A 176 -15.75 10.79 -12.54
CA LEU A 176 -16.67 10.25 -11.54
C LEU A 176 -16.30 10.75 -10.13
N MET A 177 -15.04 10.67 -9.75
CA MET A 177 -14.56 11.17 -8.46
C MET A 177 -14.79 12.68 -8.32
N ARG A 178 -14.47 13.45 -9.35
CA ARG A 178 -14.69 14.91 -9.36
C ARG A 178 -16.17 15.26 -9.19
N SER A 179 -17.07 14.56 -9.88
CA SER A 179 -18.52 14.77 -9.76
C SER A 179 -19.03 14.46 -8.35
N TYR A 180 -18.53 13.39 -7.75
CA TYR A 180 -18.84 13.02 -6.37
C TYR A 180 -18.39 14.11 -5.37
N TYR A 181 -17.18 14.64 -5.53
CA TYR A 181 -16.66 15.73 -4.71
C TYR A 181 -17.50 17.01 -4.84
N GLN A 182 -17.84 17.41 -6.07
CA GLN A 182 -18.64 18.60 -6.31
C GLN A 182 -20.05 18.47 -5.72
N GLY A 183 -20.66 17.29 -5.80
CA GLY A 183 -21.97 17.01 -5.20
C GLY A 183 -21.93 17.05 -3.67
N THR A 184 -20.87 16.56 -3.05
CA THR A 184 -20.74 16.48 -1.58
C THR A 184 -20.37 17.85 -0.98
N LEU A 185 -19.49 18.62 -1.63
CA LEU A 185 -19.08 19.96 -1.16
C LEU A 185 -20.10 21.06 -1.51
N GLY A 186 -20.99 20.83 -2.51
CA GLY A 186 -22.00 21.78 -2.96
C GLY A 186 -23.20 21.96 -2.02
N GLY A 187 -23.20 21.39 -0.83
CA GLY A 187 -24.15 21.71 0.25
C GLY A 187 -25.62 21.37 -0.02
N LYS A 188 -25.94 20.52 -1.00
CA LYS A 188 -27.28 19.93 -1.11
C LYS A 188 -27.32 18.61 -0.37
N SER A 189 -27.49 18.71 0.95
CA SER A 189 -27.98 17.57 1.74
C SER A 189 -29.35 17.17 1.18
N GLN A 190 -29.39 16.27 0.23
CA GLN A 190 -30.60 15.50 0.03
C GLN A 190 -30.67 14.50 1.17
N SER A 191 -31.49 14.85 2.17
CA SER A 191 -32.02 13.90 3.14
C SER A 191 -32.80 12.84 2.36
N GLY A 192 -32.14 11.71 2.08
CA GLY A 192 -32.70 10.63 1.28
C GLY A 192 -31.68 9.84 0.46
N ALA A 193 -30.40 10.17 0.54
CA ALA A 193 -29.38 9.29 0.00
C ALA A 193 -29.33 8.02 0.86
N GLN A 194 -30.14 7.05 0.52
CA GLN A 194 -29.88 5.65 0.81
C GLN A 194 -28.40 5.42 0.53
N SER A 195 -27.70 4.89 1.55
CA SER A 195 -26.38 4.28 1.44
C SER A 195 -26.41 3.20 0.36
N GLY A 196 -26.26 3.63 -0.86
CA GLY A 196 -26.14 2.83 -2.06
C GLY A 196 -25.13 3.54 -2.91
N THR A 197 -23.89 3.10 -2.88
CA THR A 197 -22.99 3.15 -4.01
C THR A 197 -23.63 2.38 -5.17
N GLN A 198 -24.71 2.94 -5.72
CA GLN A 198 -25.10 2.65 -7.09
C GLN A 198 -24.27 3.54 -8.04
N SER A 199 -22.94 3.37 -8.02
CA SER A 199 -22.24 3.23 -9.27
C SER A 199 -22.88 2.01 -9.90
N GLY A 200 -23.57 2.18 -11.03
CA GLY A 200 -24.28 1.09 -11.68
C GLY A 200 -23.36 -0.12 -11.71
N ALA A 201 -23.82 -1.23 -11.12
CA ALA A 201 -23.04 -2.45 -11.09
C ALA A 201 -22.59 -2.68 -12.54
N SER A 202 -21.29 -2.61 -12.80
CA SER A 202 -20.77 -2.92 -14.12
C SER A 202 -21.17 -4.36 -14.38
N THR A 203 -22.05 -4.60 -15.32
CA THR A 203 -22.38 -5.94 -15.82
C THR A 203 -21.38 -6.38 -16.89
N ALA A 204 -20.28 -5.63 -17.05
CA ALA A 204 -19.24 -5.97 -18.01
C ALA A 204 -18.58 -7.30 -17.62
N THR A 205 -18.40 -8.13 -18.59
CA THR A 205 -17.64 -9.39 -18.49
C THR A 205 -16.46 -9.30 -19.43
N TYR A 206 -15.32 -9.83 -19.02
CA TYR A 206 -14.10 -9.83 -19.80
C TYR A 206 -13.59 -11.26 -19.95
N ASP A 207 -13.18 -11.61 -21.15
CA ASP A 207 -12.49 -12.89 -21.36
C ASP A 207 -11.14 -12.88 -20.62
N TYR A 208 -10.73 -14.02 -20.12
CA TYR A 208 -9.42 -14.16 -19.47
C TYR A 208 -8.27 -13.74 -20.39
N SER A 209 -8.42 -13.93 -21.70
CA SER A 209 -7.43 -13.52 -22.70
C SER A 209 -7.26 -12.00 -22.81
N ALA A 210 -8.25 -11.22 -22.42
CA ALA A 210 -8.15 -9.75 -22.39
C ALA A 210 -7.36 -9.26 -21.18
N ILE A 211 -7.23 -10.08 -20.14
CA ILE A 211 -6.54 -9.73 -18.88
C ILE A 211 -5.18 -10.40 -18.79
N LEU A 212 -5.10 -11.68 -19.20
CA LEU A 212 -3.86 -12.43 -19.19
C LEU A 212 -2.84 -11.78 -20.13
N GLY A 213 -1.65 -11.53 -19.64
CA GLY A 213 -0.62 -10.82 -20.40
C GLY A 213 -0.69 -9.29 -20.31
N THR A 214 -1.69 -8.71 -19.60
CA THR A 214 -1.69 -7.28 -19.27
C THR A 214 -0.38 -6.90 -18.60
N THR A 215 0.18 -5.78 -19.05
CA THR A 215 1.48 -5.30 -18.57
C THR A 215 1.36 -3.98 -17.81
N PHE A 216 2.24 -3.80 -16.85
CA PHE A 216 2.44 -2.57 -16.10
C PHE A 216 3.91 -2.16 -16.16
N ARG A 217 4.19 -0.93 -15.76
CA ARG A 217 5.54 -0.39 -15.61
C ARG A 217 5.85 -0.13 -14.15
N ARG A 218 6.88 -0.76 -13.61
CA ARG A 218 7.40 -0.47 -12.28
C ARG A 218 8.57 0.49 -12.39
N VAL A 219 8.56 1.55 -11.62
CA VAL A 219 9.69 2.45 -11.40
C VAL A 219 10.11 2.40 -9.93
N ASN A 220 11.32 2.81 -9.62
CA ASN A 220 11.72 2.93 -8.23
C ASN A 220 11.35 4.32 -7.70
N ALA A 221 11.00 4.39 -6.43
CA ALA A 221 10.65 5.67 -5.80
C ALA A 221 11.83 6.67 -5.84
N PHE A 222 13.05 6.17 -5.72
CA PHE A 222 14.26 7.00 -5.74
C PHE A 222 14.60 7.54 -7.15
N ASP A 223 14.12 6.90 -8.23
CA ASP A 223 14.34 7.39 -9.61
C ASP A 223 13.49 8.64 -9.92
N LYS A 224 12.55 9.01 -9.06
CA LYS A 224 11.78 10.26 -9.14
C LYS A 224 12.59 11.49 -8.73
N TYR A 225 13.78 11.29 -8.18
CA TYR A 225 14.63 12.36 -7.68
C TYR A 225 15.88 12.52 -8.55
N THR A 226 16.30 13.76 -8.75
CA THR A 226 17.53 14.13 -9.43
C THR A 226 18.43 14.95 -8.51
N TRP A 227 19.73 14.77 -8.65
CA TRP A 227 20.70 15.58 -7.90
C TRP A 227 20.73 17.00 -8.43
N ASP A 228 20.66 17.99 -7.54
CA ASP A 228 20.83 19.40 -7.83
C ASP A 228 22.23 19.84 -7.41
N ASP A 229 23.07 20.15 -8.39
CA ASP A 229 24.44 20.57 -8.12
C ASP A 229 24.57 21.94 -7.50
N THR A 230 23.57 22.80 -7.63
CA THR A 230 23.58 24.15 -7.10
C THR A 230 23.28 24.12 -5.58
N TYR A 231 22.23 23.41 -5.21
CA TYR A 231 21.79 23.34 -3.80
C TYR A 231 22.35 22.13 -3.06
N LYS A 232 23.05 21.21 -3.76
CA LYS A 232 23.63 19.97 -3.19
C LYS A 232 22.59 19.09 -2.47
N VAL A 233 21.41 18.96 -3.06
CA VAL A 233 20.27 18.17 -2.55
C VAL A 233 19.64 17.33 -3.65
N TRP A 234 18.83 16.35 -3.27
CA TRP A 234 18.01 15.58 -4.20
C TRP A 234 16.65 16.25 -4.36
N THR A 235 16.29 16.57 -5.60
CA THR A 235 15.07 17.30 -5.95
C THR A 235 14.04 16.36 -6.54
N ASP A 236 12.81 16.40 -6.02
CA ASP A 236 11.66 15.63 -6.51
C ASP A 236 11.21 16.13 -7.89
N ARG A 237 11.13 15.22 -8.86
CA ARG A 237 10.67 15.44 -10.23
C ARG A 237 9.30 14.82 -10.51
N SER A 238 8.57 14.37 -9.47
CA SER A 238 7.27 13.71 -9.63
C SER A 238 6.21 14.61 -10.27
N SER A 239 6.35 15.94 -10.18
CA SER A 239 5.46 16.91 -10.81
C SER A 239 5.81 17.24 -12.27
N ASP A 240 6.97 16.78 -12.76
CA ASP A 240 7.41 16.98 -14.14
C ASP A 240 6.85 15.86 -15.02
N ALA A 241 5.84 16.19 -15.83
CA ALA A 241 5.11 15.21 -16.62
C ALA A 241 5.99 14.53 -17.68
N ASP A 242 6.89 15.28 -18.32
CA ASP A 242 7.79 14.74 -19.36
C ASP A 242 8.86 13.83 -18.74
N TYR A 243 9.39 14.23 -17.59
CA TYR A 243 10.31 13.40 -16.82
C TYR A 243 9.64 12.09 -16.40
N MET A 244 8.46 12.18 -15.79
CA MET A 244 7.73 11.01 -15.32
C MET A 244 7.32 10.08 -16.46
N LYS A 245 6.87 10.65 -17.59
CA LYS A 245 6.56 9.84 -18.79
C LYS A 245 7.78 9.05 -19.25
N LYS A 246 8.93 9.70 -19.40
CA LYS A 246 10.17 9.04 -19.79
C LYS A 246 10.62 7.97 -18.80
N LEU A 247 10.48 8.26 -17.49
CA LEU A 247 10.80 7.33 -16.42
C LEU A 247 9.93 6.08 -16.48
N VAL A 248 8.62 6.25 -16.66
CA VAL A 248 7.65 5.14 -16.74
C VAL A 248 7.84 4.34 -18.03
N ASP A 249 8.05 4.98 -19.19
CA ASP A 249 8.30 4.30 -20.46
C ASP A 249 9.55 3.41 -20.38
N GLY A 250 10.59 3.86 -19.65
CA GLY A 250 11.79 3.08 -19.35
C GLY A 250 11.66 2.10 -18.17
N GLY A 251 10.55 2.11 -17.49
CA GLY A 251 10.31 1.30 -16.28
C GLY A 251 10.32 -0.20 -16.54
N GLN A 252 10.55 -0.98 -15.50
CA GLN A 252 10.54 -2.44 -15.58
C GLN A 252 9.13 -2.97 -15.82
N GLN A 253 9.00 -3.89 -16.78
CA GLN A 253 7.72 -4.50 -17.09
C GLN A 253 7.33 -5.51 -16.01
N LEU A 254 6.08 -5.41 -15.54
CA LEU A 254 5.38 -6.44 -14.78
C LEU A 254 4.25 -7.00 -15.66
N THR A 255 4.02 -8.29 -15.62
CA THR A 255 3.03 -8.96 -16.47
C THR A 255 2.10 -9.83 -15.63
N ILE A 256 0.79 -9.77 -15.89
CA ILE A 256 -0.16 -10.73 -15.34
C ILE A 256 0.09 -12.07 -16.01
N SER A 257 0.73 -13.00 -15.29
CA SER A 257 1.10 -14.33 -15.75
C SER A 257 0.01 -15.37 -15.51
N GLY A 258 -0.95 -15.07 -14.65
CA GLY A 258 -2.03 -15.97 -14.32
C GLY A 258 -3.23 -15.28 -13.70
N ILE A 259 -4.35 -15.98 -13.74
CA ILE A 259 -5.60 -15.63 -13.10
C ILE A 259 -6.01 -16.81 -12.24
N VAL A 260 -6.31 -16.56 -10.97
CA VAL A 260 -6.68 -17.59 -10.00
C VAL A 260 -8.00 -17.25 -9.32
N LYS A 261 -8.72 -18.26 -8.91
CA LYS A 261 -10.00 -18.17 -8.24
C LYS A 261 -9.98 -19.05 -7.00
N PRO A 262 -10.52 -18.61 -5.84
CA PRO A 262 -10.68 -19.50 -4.68
C PRO A 262 -11.50 -20.73 -5.06
N ASN A 263 -11.10 -21.91 -4.61
CA ASN A 263 -11.98 -23.06 -4.64
C ASN A 263 -12.84 -23.07 -3.37
N SER A 264 -14.13 -23.37 -3.54
CA SER A 264 -15.24 -23.04 -2.64
C SER A 264 -15.16 -23.58 -1.20
N ASP A 265 -14.21 -24.47 -0.90
CA ASP A 265 -14.23 -25.24 0.34
C ASP A 265 -13.10 -24.90 1.32
N LYS A 266 -12.18 -23.99 0.94
CA LYS A 266 -11.00 -23.69 1.75
C LYS A 266 -10.72 -22.21 1.76
N GLY A 267 -10.85 -21.58 2.93
CA GLY A 267 -10.37 -20.21 3.09
C GLY A 267 -8.92 -20.07 2.61
N GLY A 268 -8.67 -19.12 1.71
CA GLY A 268 -7.36 -18.89 1.10
C GLY A 268 -6.57 -17.79 1.81
N ALA A 269 -5.25 -17.87 1.72
CA ALA A 269 -4.35 -16.86 2.27
C ALA A 269 -4.22 -15.60 1.38
N LEU A 270 -4.79 -15.62 0.17
CA LEU A 270 -4.77 -14.49 -0.75
C LEU A 270 -6.09 -13.72 -0.67
N ARG A 271 -5.99 -12.39 -0.78
CA ARG A 271 -7.17 -11.53 -0.95
C ARG A 271 -7.40 -11.26 -2.43
N GLN A 272 -8.62 -10.86 -2.78
CA GLN A 272 -8.93 -10.36 -4.12
C GLN A 272 -8.01 -9.20 -4.48
N GLY A 273 -7.40 -9.22 -5.68
CA GLY A 273 -6.43 -8.20 -6.11
C GLY A 273 -5.38 -8.73 -7.06
N ILE A 274 -4.30 -7.96 -7.21
CA ILE A 274 -3.14 -8.30 -8.04
C ILE A 274 -1.98 -8.63 -7.11
N ALA A 275 -1.66 -9.91 -6.98
CA ALA A 275 -0.63 -10.37 -6.07
C ALA A 275 0.73 -10.46 -6.78
N TYR A 276 1.78 -9.93 -6.15
CA TYR A 276 3.16 -10.06 -6.60
C TYR A 276 3.97 -10.92 -5.62
N THR A 277 5.04 -11.53 -6.13
CA THR A 277 5.91 -12.38 -5.32
C THR A 277 6.82 -11.55 -4.41
N PRO A 278 7.28 -12.07 -3.25
CA PRO A 278 8.30 -11.43 -2.42
C PRO A 278 9.58 -11.09 -3.17
N ALA A 279 9.88 -11.79 -4.27
CA ALA A 279 11.02 -11.49 -5.12
C ALA A 279 10.98 -10.05 -5.69
N LEU A 280 9.80 -9.49 -5.92
CA LEU A 280 9.67 -8.09 -6.31
C LEU A 280 10.11 -7.14 -5.18
N THR A 281 9.65 -7.40 -3.96
CA THR A 281 10.04 -6.60 -2.78
C THR A 281 11.55 -6.65 -2.55
N TYR A 282 12.15 -7.85 -2.56
CA TYR A 282 13.59 -8.00 -2.39
C TYR A 282 14.38 -7.26 -3.49
N ARG A 283 13.94 -7.34 -4.73
CA ARG A 283 14.56 -6.59 -5.84
C ARG A 283 14.50 -5.08 -5.60
N ILE A 284 13.37 -4.54 -5.16
CA ILE A 284 13.23 -3.11 -4.85
C ILE A 284 14.19 -2.71 -3.72
N ILE A 285 14.34 -3.54 -2.68
CA ILE A 285 15.28 -3.30 -1.57
C ILE A 285 16.72 -3.25 -2.08
N GLU A 286 17.12 -4.22 -2.90
CA GLU A 286 18.48 -4.29 -3.47
C GLU A 286 18.78 -3.08 -4.36
N GLU A 287 17.86 -2.74 -5.26
CA GLU A 287 17.99 -1.58 -6.14
C GLU A 287 18.05 -0.26 -5.34
N ALA A 288 17.21 -0.13 -4.29
CA ALA A 288 17.23 1.02 -3.40
C ALA A 288 18.55 1.13 -2.65
N ALA A 289 19.06 0.02 -2.10
CA ALA A 289 20.35 -0.01 -1.40
C ALA A 289 21.53 0.37 -2.33
N ALA A 290 21.42 0.04 -3.61
CA ALA A 290 22.41 0.37 -4.64
C ALA A 290 22.30 1.82 -5.15
N SER A 291 21.18 2.50 -4.92
CA SER A 291 20.92 3.84 -5.46
C SER A 291 21.84 4.92 -4.87
N PRO A 292 22.19 5.96 -5.66
CA PRO A 292 23.03 7.06 -5.16
C PRO A 292 22.41 7.83 -4.00
N ILE A 293 21.09 8.05 -4.01
CA ILE A 293 20.39 8.80 -2.97
C ILE A 293 20.42 8.07 -1.62
N VAL A 294 20.19 6.74 -1.61
CA VAL A 294 20.25 5.94 -0.37
C VAL A 294 21.69 5.84 0.14
N LYS A 295 22.67 5.70 -0.77
CA LYS A 295 24.09 5.72 -0.40
C LYS A 295 24.49 7.07 0.21
N ALA A 296 24.01 8.19 -0.35
CA ALA A 296 24.27 9.52 0.20
C ALA A 296 23.69 9.68 1.60
N GLN A 297 22.43 9.24 1.82
CA GLN A 297 21.81 9.29 3.14
C GLN A 297 22.52 8.42 4.16
N ARG A 298 22.96 7.21 3.78
CA ARG A 298 23.71 6.32 4.68
C ARG A 298 25.09 6.84 5.02
N ALA A 299 25.73 7.56 4.11
CA ALA A 299 27.04 8.17 4.34
C ALA A 299 26.99 9.36 5.31
N LYS A 300 25.84 10.02 5.41
CA LYS A 300 25.59 11.14 6.32
C LYS A 300 24.20 10.99 6.96
N PRO A 301 24.04 10.10 7.93
CA PRO A 301 22.73 9.75 8.49
C PRO A 301 22.02 10.93 9.16
N ASP A 302 22.78 11.89 9.70
CA ASP A 302 22.27 13.07 10.39
C ASP A 302 21.93 14.24 9.45
N VAL A 303 22.16 14.10 8.14
CA VAL A 303 21.86 15.12 7.13
C VAL A 303 20.77 14.61 6.21
N ASP A 304 19.63 15.30 6.21
CA ASP A 304 18.55 15.01 5.27
C ASP A 304 18.98 15.34 3.84
N VAL A 305 18.98 14.34 2.95
CA VAL A 305 19.44 14.47 1.57
C VAL A 305 18.55 15.35 0.69
N PHE A 306 17.32 15.62 1.11
CA PHE A 306 16.36 16.46 0.38
C PHE A 306 16.46 17.92 0.77
N THR A 307 16.81 18.21 2.03
CA THR A 307 16.87 19.57 2.55
C THR A 307 18.29 20.05 2.83
N GLY A 308 19.26 19.13 2.91
CA GLY A 308 20.64 19.41 3.29
C GLY A 308 20.81 19.84 4.76
N LYS A 309 19.78 19.69 5.60
CA LYS A 309 19.78 20.09 7.02
C LYS A 309 20.06 18.89 7.92
N THR A 310 20.65 19.17 9.08
CA THR A 310 20.84 18.24 10.19
C THR A 310 19.65 18.26 11.14
#